data_8ef883e18ca77013a299eeff432c8b4f
#
_entry.id   8ef883e18ca77013a299eeff432c8b4f
#
_cell.length_a   1.000
_cell.length_b   1.000
_cell.length_c   1.000
_cell.angle_alpha   90.00
_cell.angle_beta   90.00
_cell.angle_gamma   90.00
#
_symmetry.space_group_name_H-M   'P 1'
#
loop_
_entity.id
_entity.type
_entity.pdbx_description
1 polymer ?
#
loop_
_entity_poly.entity_id
_entity_poly.type
_entity_poly.pdbx_seq_one_letter_code
_entity_poly.pdbx_strand_id
1 'polypeptide(L)'
;MKRTLLLLFLLFAGLSAFGQEAQGDIPADVFYLLPEFRQGMVYFSDQGPAQGNLNICAVDQTLRFMDKDQELSSGADNINRVIVDDIVFVRIDGAFYRLYPITDDLTLAFRRDVEILRDVKTGAYGIQSRTSSIREVGSLQADGMMYTLQSSKSYPYNVTESCFLYQAGGVTPINKRSLRKRFPARKDDLDAWLKSHALPKTLDDTRALLSRLNSGEEL
;
A
#
# COMPACT_ATOMS: atom_id res chain seq x y z
N MET A 1 -35.58 -19.44 42.60
CA MET A 1 -35.16 -18.15 42.05
C MET A 1 -33.64 -18.05 41.91
N LYS A 2 -32.97 -18.97 41.17
CA LYS A 2 -31.49 -18.96 40.92
C LYS A 2 -31.10 -19.39 39.48
N ARG A 3 -32.03 -19.43 38.55
CA ARG A 3 -31.78 -19.86 37.16
C ARG A 3 -31.96 -18.78 36.07
N THR A 4 -32.39 -17.58 36.46
CA THR A 4 -32.64 -16.46 35.52
C THR A 4 -31.52 -15.43 35.47
N LEU A 5 -30.46 -15.56 36.30
CA LEU A 5 -29.34 -14.62 36.32
C LEU A 5 -28.15 -15.03 35.43
N LEU A 6 -28.16 -16.26 34.90
CA LEU A 6 -27.04 -16.78 34.07
C LEU A 6 -27.19 -16.53 32.57
N LEU A 7 -28.37 -16.08 32.14
CA LEU A 7 -28.66 -15.83 30.71
C LEU A 7 -28.43 -14.38 30.28
N LEU A 8 -28.14 -13.47 31.22
CA LEU A 8 -27.88 -12.07 30.91
C LEU A 8 -26.39 -11.76 30.73
N PHE A 9 -25.50 -12.70 31.06
CA PHE A 9 -24.04 -12.50 30.93
C PHE A 9 -23.43 -13.00 29.62
N LEU A 10 -24.23 -13.69 28.81
CA LEU A 10 -23.77 -14.24 27.50
C LEU A 10 -24.10 -13.34 26.31
N LEU A 11 -24.73 -12.18 26.53
CA LEU A 11 -25.11 -11.24 25.46
C LEU A 11 -24.14 -10.05 25.33
N PHE A 12 -23.07 -9.99 26.13
CA PHE A 12 -22.09 -8.88 26.08
C PHE A 12 -20.68 -9.29 25.58
N ALA A 13 -20.50 -10.53 25.11
CA ALA A 13 -19.21 -11.02 24.62
C ALA A 13 -19.09 -10.97 23.09
N GLY A 14 -19.66 -9.96 22.45
CA GLY A 14 -19.67 -9.96 20.99
C GLY A 14 -19.81 -8.58 20.37
N LEU A 15 -18.99 -7.59 20.75
CA LEU A 15 -18.86 -6.34 19.98
C LEU A 15 -17.62 -5.56 20.46
N SER A 16 -16.45 -6.15 20.27
CA SER A 16 -15.21 -5.38 20.23
C SER A 16 -14.60 -5.51 18.84
N ALA A 17 -15.40 -5.29 17.82
CA ALA A 17 -14.88 -4.80 16.57
C ALA A 17 -14.54 -3.33 16.83
N PHE A 18 -13.36 -3.04 17.35
CA PHE A 18 -12.78 -1.72 17.22
C PHE A 18 -12.56 -1.50 15.72
N GLY A 19 -13.61 -1.01 15.07
CA GLY A 19 -13.47 -0.44 13.74
C GLY A 19 -12.46 0.68 13.84
N GLN A 20 -11.34 0.56 13.13
CA GLN A 20 -10.51 1.70 12.80
C GLN A 20 -11.45 2.72 12.15
N GLU A 21 -11.67 3.85 12.82
CA GLU A 21 -12.35 4.98 12.19
C GLU A 21 -11.47 5.41 11.02
N ALA A 22 -11.90 5.07 9.82
CA ALA A 22 -11.29 5.59 8.62
C ALA A 22 -11.31 7.11 8.70
N GLN A 23 -10.15 7.74 8.62
CA GLN A 23 -10.04 9.20 8.62
C GLN A 23 -10.71 9.76 7.37
N GLY A 24 -11.90 10.32 7.53
CA GLY A 24 -12.73 10.78 6.42
C GLY A 24 -13.39 9.61 5.66
N ASP A 25 -14.01 9.90 4.54
CA ASP A 25 -14.80 8.95 3.75
C ASP A 25 -13.95 7.98 2.88
N ILE A 26 -12.64 7.86 3.13
CA ILE A 26 -11.79 6.87 2.46
C ILE A 26 -11.82 5.59 3.27
N PRO A 27 -12.25 4.46 2.69
CA PRO A 27 -12.25 3.17 3.36
C PRO A 27 -10.87 2.80 3.92
N ALA A 28 -10.82 2.19 5.10
CA ALA A 28 -9.55 1.85 5.75
C ALA A 28 -8.68 0.91 4.90
N ASP A 29 -9.28 -0.01 4.16
CA ASP A 29 -8.63 -0.94 3.23
C ASP A 29 -8.06 -0.25 1.98
N VAL A 30 -8.50 0.98 1.69
CA VAL A 30 -7.92 1.84 0.66
C VAL A 30 -6.83 2.72 1.25
N PHE A 31 -7.08 3.29 2.44
CA PHE A 31 -6.18 4.21 3.11
C PHE A 31 -4.89 3.55 3.59
N TYR A 32 -4.98 2.30 4.07
CA TYR A 32 -3.83 1.53 4.57
C TYR A 32 -3.44 0.38 3.64
N LEU A 33 -2.15 0.01 3.69
CA LEU A 33 -1.63 -1.14 2.94
C LEU A 33 -1.91 -2.48 3.64
N LEU A 34 -2.18 -2.48 4.95
CA LEU A 34 -2.61 -3.64 5.72
C LEU A 34 -4.06 -3.44 6.19
N PRO A 35 -4.86 -4.51 6.29
CA PRO A 35 -6.25 -4.40 6.70
C PRO A 35 -6.43 -3.90 8.14
N GLU A 36 -5.40 -4.06 8.97
CA GLU A 36 -5.38 -3.65 10.37
C GLU A 36 -3.95 -3.35 10.82
N PHE A 37 -3.78 -2.64 11.95
CA PHE A 37 -2.48 -2.48 12.59
C PHE A 37 -2.04 -3.81 13.20
N ARG A 38 -0.77 -4.18 12.98
CA ARG A 38 -0.18 -5.44 13.46
C ARG A 38 1.19 -5.22 14.03
N GLN A 39 1.58 -6.11 14.94
CA GLN A 39 2.94 -6.12 15.45
C GLN A 39 3.93 -6.36 14.32
N GLY A 40 4.95 -5.51 14.27
CA GLY A 40 5.96 -5.59 13.23
C GLY A 40 7.28 -4.97 13.65
N MET A 41 8.27 -5.07 12.78
CA MET A 41 9.61 -4.57 12.96
C MET A 41 9.95 -3.54 11.89
N VAL A 42 10.47 -2.41 12.32
CA VAL A 42 10.99 -1.34 11.44
C VAL A 42 12.50 -1.38 11.47
N TYR A 43 13.13 -1.39 10.31
CA TYR A 43 14.58 -1.34 10.14
C TYR A 43 14.97 0.01 9.54
N PHE A 44 15.93 0.65 10.17
CA PHE A 44 16.46 1.96 9.79
C PHE A 44 17.85 1.83 9.17
N SER A 45 18.30 2.86 8.47
CA SER A 45 19.65 2.91 7.90
C SER A 45 20.73 3.31 8.89
N ASP A 46 20.36 4.02 9.95
CA ASP A 46 21.28 4.73 10.85
C ASP A 46 21.11 4.38 12.34
N GLN A 47 20.15 3.50 12.65
CA GLN A 47 19.89 3.06 14.02
C GLN A 47 19.41 1.62 14.08
N GLY A 48 19.30 1.08 15.30
CA GLY A 48 18.78 -0.27 15.52
C GLY A 48 17.29 -0.39 15.14
N PRO A 49 16.81 -1.64 14.93
CA PRO A 49 15.41 -1.89 14.63
C PRO A 49 14.50 -1.52 15.80
N ALA A 50 13.27 -1.11 15.48
CA ALA A 50 12.21 -0.83 16.46
C ALA A 50 11.01 -1.72 16.21
N GLN A 51 10.32 -2.12 17.27
CA GLN A 51 9.10 -2.91 17.21
C GLN A 51 7.90 -2.03 17.55
N GLY A 52 6.76 -2.27 16.90
CA GLY A 52 5.52 -1.55 17.19
C GLY A 52 4.31 -2.20 16.53
N ASN A 53 3.15 -1.66 16.83
CA ASN A 53 1.90 -2.00 16.18
C ASN A 53 1.75 -1.08 14.95
N LEU A 54 1.97 -1.62 13.74
CA LEU A 54 2.32 -0.89 12.53
C LEU A 54 1.27 -1.02 11.43
N ASN A 55 1.13 0.02 10.63
CA ASN A 55 0.51 0.02 9.30
C ASN A 55 1.24 1.02 8.39
N ILE A 56 0.91 1.06 7.12
CA ILE A 56 1.47 2.01 6.15
C ILE A 56 0.31 2.72 5.46
N CYS A 57 0.36 4.04 5.44
CA CYS A 57 -0.61 4.86 4.74
C CYS A 57 -0.29 4.89 3.24
N ALA A 58 -1.27 4.54 2.40
CA ALA A 58 -1.13 4.56 0.94
C ALA A 58 -1.25 5.96 0.33
N VAL A 59 -1.80 6.94 1.10
CA VAL A 59 -2.03 8.31 0.63
C VAL A 59 -0.73 9.12 0.65
N ASP A 60 -0.03 9.10 1.79
CA ASP A 60 1.19 9.91 2.01
C ASP A 60 2.47 9.09 2.09
N GLN A 61 2.37 7.76 1.92
CA GLN A 61 3.50 6.84 1.98
C GLN A 61 4.29 6.95 3.29
N THR A 62 3.58 7.12 4.42
CA THR A 62 4.17 7.18 5.75
C THR A 62 3.90 5.91 6.54
N LEU A 63 4.84 5.56 7.42
CA LEU A 63 4.62 4.55 8.43
C LEU A 63 3.68 5.08 9.51
N ARG A 64 2.68 4.29 9.87
CA ARG A 64 1.75 4.57 10.95
C ARG A 64 1.99 3.57 12.08
N PHE A 65 1.89 4.03 13.31
CA PHE A 65 2.02 3.18 14.48
C PHE A 65 1.09 3.62 15.60
N MET A 66 0.66 2.66 16.39
CA MET A 66 -0.21 2.92 17.54
C MET A 66 0.65 3.06 18.80
N ASP A 67 0.48 4.18 19.51
CA ASP A 67 0.99 4.38 20.87
C ASP A 67 -0.18 4.69 21.80
N LYS A 68 -0.51 3.78 22.71
CA LYS A 68 -1.61 3.89 23.68
C LYS A 68 -2.90 4.28 23.03
N ASP A 69 -3.50 3.93 22.16
CA ASP A 69 -4.76 4.33 21.49
C ASP A 69 -4.64 5.58 20.58
N GLN A 70 -3.44 6.10 20.39
CA GLN A 70 -3.19 7.18 19.43
C GLN A 70 -2.42 6.67 18.23
N GLU A 71 -2.92 7.01 17.04
CA GLU A 71 -2.20 6.79 15.80
C GLU A 71 -1.19 7.92 15.61
N LEU A 72 0.06 7.53 15.41
CA LEU A 72 1.16 8.42 15.09
C LEU A 72 1.72 8.10 13.70
N SER A 73 2.31 9.08 13.03
CA SER A 73 2.94 8.89 11.74
C SER A 73 4.43 9.16 11.79
N SER A 74 5.21 8.40 11.02
CA SER A 74 6.61 8.65 10.78
C SER A 74 6.89 8.67 9.27
N GLY A 75 7.28 9.84 8.77
CA GLY A 75 7.82 10.02 7.43
C GLY A 75 9.33 9.92 7.36
N ALA A 76 9.97 9.32 8.38
CA ALA A 76 11.43 9.28 8.51
C ALA A 76 12.08 8.67 7.27
N ASP A 77 12.96 9.44 6.63
CA ASP A 77 13.65 9.02 5.39
C ASP A 77 14.68 7.90 5.62
N ASN A 78 15.05 7.68 6.88
CA ASN A 78 15.96 6.63 7.31
C ASN A 78 15.31 5.25 7.45
N ILE A 79 14.01 5.09 7.20
CA ILE A 79 13.35 3.78 7.17
C ILE A 79 13.75 3.05 5.90
N ASN A 80 14.35 1.87 6.04
CA ASN A 80 14.71 1.00 4.93
C ASN A 80 13.67 -0.07 4.65
N ARG A 81 13.18 -0.71 5.71
CA ARG A 81 12.33 -1.89 5.61
C ARG A 81 11.36 -1.97 6.79
N VAL A 82 10.17 -2.46 6.51
CA VAL A 82 9.16 -2.80 7.52
C VAL A 82 8.77 -4.25 7.30
N ILE A 83 8.73 -5.04 8.37
CA ILE A 83 8.28 -6.44 8.35
C ILE A 83 7.12 -6.56 9.32
N VAL A 84 5.98 -7.04 8.81
CA VAL A 84 4.78 -7.35 9.59
C VAL A 84 4.37 -8.77 9.25
N ASP A 85 4.43 -9.67 10.22
CA ASP A 85 4.30 -11.11 10.01
C ASP A 85 5.29 -11.60 8.92
N ASP A 86 4.78 -12.19 7.83
CA ASP A 86 5.52 -12.60 6.63
C ASP A 86 5.56 -11.55 5.53
N ILE A 87 4.95 -10.38 5.76
CA ILE A 87 4.86 -9.31 4.78
C ILE A 87 6.07 -8.39 4.91
N VAL A 88 6.80 -8.23 3.82
CA VAL A 88 7.97 -7.36 3.75
C VAL A 88 7.65 -6.14 2.90
N PHE A 89 7.87 -4.97 3.47
CA PHE A 89 7.87 -3.70 2.76
C PHE A 89 9.28 -3.13 2.73
N VAL A 90 9.69 -2.58 1.60
CA VAL A 90 10.91 -1.78 1.45
C VAL A 90 10.55 -0.34 1.11
N ARG A 91 11.32 0.61 1.61
CA ARG A 91 11.15 2.02 1.26
C ARG A 91 12.22 2.44 0.26
N ILE A 92 11.79 2.92 -0.90
CA ILE A 92 12.67 3.36 -1.99
C ILE A 92 12.12 4.68 -2.52
N ASP A 93 12.97 5.70 -2.59
CA ASP A 93 12.60 7.05 -3.08
C ASP A 93 11.33 7.60 -2.41
N GLY A 94 11.23 7.42 -1.08
CA GLY A 94 10.12 7.92 -0.28
C GLY A 94 8.82 7.12 -0.35
N ALA A 95 8.75 6.04 -1.12
CA ALA A 95 7.56 5.20 -1.27
C ALA A 95 7.78 3.79 -0.71
N PHE A 96 6.70 3.17 -0.23
CA PHE A 96 6.72 1.80 0.24
C PHE A 96 6.31 0.82 -0.87
N TYR A 97 7.06 -0.26 -0.98
CA TYR A 97 6.82 -1.37 -1.91
C TYR A 97 6.69 -2.66 -1.14
N ARG A 98 5.55 -3.35 -1.28
CA ARG A 98 5.39 -4.70 -0.75
C ARG A 98 6.11 -5.68 -1.65
N LEU A 99 6.92 -6.56 -1.07
CA LEU A 99 7.68 -7.55 -1.79
C LEU A 99 6.93 -8.88 -1.87
N TYR A 100 6.94 -9.47 -3.04
CA TYR A 100 6.39 -10.80 -3.34
C TYR A 100 7.48 -11.65 -3.97
N PRO A 101 8.20 -12.48 -3.20
CA PRO A 101 9.15 -13.44 -3.74
C PRO A 101 8.45 -14.40 -4.70
N ILE A 102 8.99 -14.59 -5.89
CA ILE A 102 8.53 -15.57 -6.88
C ILE A 102 9.48 -16.76 -6.87
N THR A 103 10.78 -16.47 -6.90
CA THR A 103 11.87 -17.42 -6.67
C THR A 103 12.96 -16.74 -5.86
N ASP A 104 14.03 -17.45 -5.52
CA ASP A 104 15.15 -16.92 -4.73
C ASP A 104 15.82 -15.70 -5.40
N ASP A 105 15.81 -15.64 -6.74
CA ASP A 105 16.45 -14.58 -7.52
C ASP A 105 15.45 -13.61 -8.21
N LEU A 106 14.15 -13.85 -8.04
CA LEU A 106 13.08 -13.06 -8.67
C LEU A 106 12.04 -12.61 -7.65
N THR A 107 12.01 -11.32 -7.39
CA THR A 107 11.05 -10.69 -6.51
C THR A 107 10.25 -9.62 -7.25
N LEU A 108 8.93 -9.67 -7.14
CA LEU A 108 8.02 -8.64 -7.57
C LEU A 108 7.83 -7.63 -6.44
N ALA A 109 7.93 -6.35 -6.74
CA ALA A 109 7.55 -5.27 -5.84
C ALA A 109 6.24 -4.67 -6.30
N PHE A 110 5.33 -4.47 -5.36
CA PHE A 110 4.01 -3.89 -5.59
C PHE A 110 3.86 -2.60 -4.81
N ARG A 111 3.34 -1.57 -5.46
CA ARG A 111 3.06 -0.28 -4.86
C ARG A 111 1.61 0.10 -5.09
N ARG A 112 0.97 0.60 -4.04
CA ARG A 112 -0.34 1.24 -4.10
C ARG A 112 -0.19 2.71 -3.70
N ASP A 113 -0.69 3.59 -4.55
CA ASP A 113 -0.81 5.03 -4.30
C ASP A 113 -2.29 5.40 -4.27
N VAL A 114 -2.67 6.25 -3.34
CA VAL A 114 -4.01 6.81 -3.24
C VAL A 114 -3.91 8.32 -3.37
N GLU A 115 -4.53 8.87 -4.40
CA GLU A 115 -4.60 10.31 -4.63
C GLU A 115 -5.99 10.82 -4.22
N ILE A 116 -6.04 11.74 -3.26
CA ILE A 116 -7.28 12.39 -2.85
C ILE A 116 -7.57 13.53 -3.81
N LEU A 117 -8.72 13.47 -4.46
CA LEU A 117 -9.18 14.51 -5.39
C LEU A 117 -9.92 15.58 -4.58
N ARG A 118 -9.25 16.69 -4.28
CA ARG A 118 -9.89 17.84 -3.64
C ARG A 118 -10.64 18.67 -4.69
N ASP A 119 -11.87 19.04 -4.34
CA ASP A 119 -12.77 20.01 -4.99
C ASP A 119 -12.55 20.21 -6.50
N VAL A 120 -13.38 19.55 -7.28
CA VAL A 120 -13.63 19.96 -8.65
C VAL A 120 -14.25 21.35 -8.57
N LYS A 121 -13.47 22.42 -8.82
CA LYS A 121 -14.04 23.75 -9.00
C LYS A 121 -14.95 23.70 -10.22
N THR A 122 -16.24 23.74 -9.97
CA THR A 122 -17.23 23.94 -11.04
C THR A 122 -17.10 25.36 -11.53
N GLY A 123 -16.53 25.55 -12.71
CA GLY A 123 -16.47 26.86 -13.36
C GLY A 123 -17.87 27.41 -13.61
N ALA A 124 -17.99 28.71 -13.90
CA ALA A 124 -19.25 29.46 -14.05
C ALA A 124 -20.23 28.88 -15.07
N TYR A 125 -19.87 27.86 -15.84
CA TYR A 125 -20.70 27.17 -16.83
C TYR A 125 -20.82 25.66 -16.59
N GLY A 126 -20.61 25.17 -15.36
CA GLY A 126 -20.75 23.74 -15.06
C GLY A 126 -19.63 22.85 -15.61
N ILE A 127 -18.59 23.44 -16.21
CA ILE A 127 -17.44 22.68 -16.71
C ILE A 127 -16.53 22.31 -15.54
N GLN A 128 -16.40 21.02 -15.28
CA GLN A 128 -15.50 20.48 -14.25
C GLN A 128 -14.05 20.58 -14.72
N SER A 129 -13.24 21.42 -14.06
CA SER A 129 -11.79 21.47 -14.29
C SER A 129 -11.07 20.50 -13.37
N ARG A 130 -10.39 19.51 -13.94
CA ARG A 130 -9.59 18.49 -13.23
C ARG A 130 -8.17 18.94 -12.90
N THR A 131 -7.92 20.22 -12.76
CA THR A 131 -6.58 20.74 -12.49
C THR A 131 -6.41 21.16 -11.05
N SER A 132 -6.13 20.22 -10.16
CA SER A 132 -5.17 20.37 -9.06
C SER A 132 -5.03 19.07 -8.30
N SER A 133 -4.07 18.26 -8.69
CA SER A 133 -3.48 17.25 -7.80
C SER A 133 -2.72 18.00 -6.72
N ILE A 134 -3.24 18.03 -5.51
CA ILE A 134 -2.51 18.60 -4.38
C ILE A 134 -1.70 17.49 -3.75
N ARG A 135 -0.40 17.52 -3.97
CA ARG A 135 0.62 16.76 -3.21
C ARG A 135 0.79 17.29 -1.78
N GLU A 136 -0.14 18.05 -1.25
CA GLU A 136 -0.01 18.78 0.03
C GLU A 136 -0.62 18.09 1.24
N VAL A 137 -0.87 16.78 1.21
CA VAL A 137 -1.23 16.06 2.45
C VAL A 137 -0.02 15.96 3.41
N GLY A 138 1.21 16.18 2.90
CA GLY A 138 2.43 16.21 3.70
C GLY A 138 2.67 17.53 4.47
N SER A 139 1.98 18.63 4.16
CA SER A 139 2.22 19.93 4.78
C SER A 139 1.38 20.23 6.01
N LEU A 140 0.49 19.30 6.42
CA LEU A 140 -0.23 19.40 7.71
C LEU A 140 0.57 18.87 8.90
N GLN A 141 1.83 18.61 8.73
CA GLN A 141 2.79 18.23 9.78
C GLN A 141 3.43 19.49 10.38
N ALA A 142 2.62 20.42 10.89
CA ALA A 142 3.11 21.41 11.81
C ALA A 142 2.98 20.81 13.23
N ASP A 143 4.10 20.72 13.94
CA ASP A 143 4.21 20.41 15.37
C ASP A 143 3.89 18.99 15.83
N GLY A 144 4.04 17.95 14.99
CA GLY A 144 3.90 16.55 15.44
C GLY A 144 2.47 16.12 15.80
N MET A 145 1.47 16.95 15.59
CA MET A 145 0.07 16.63 15.76
C MET A 145 -0.59 16.36 14.42
N MET A 146 -1.18 15.16 14.27
CA MET A 146 -2.10 14.89 13.20
C MET A 146 -3.39 15.70 13.44
N TYR A 147 -3.64 16.66 12.57
CA TYR A 147 -4.99 17.20 12.47
C TYR A 147 -5.87 16.15 11.81
N THR A 148 -6.73 15.53 12.60
CA THR A 148 -7.82 14.71 12.11
C THR A 148 -8.61 15.57 11.13
N LEU A 149 -8.65 15.20 9.85
CA LEU A 149 -9.54 15.80 8.88
C LEU A 149 -10.98 15.39 9.24
N GLN A 150 -11.54 15.99 10.28
CA GLN A 150 -12.97 15.94 10.56
C GLN A 150 -13.67 16.76 9.48
N SER A 151 -13.96 16.12 8.39
CA SER A 151 -14.82 16.69 7.37
C SER A 151 -15.89 15.66 7.04
N SER A 152 -17.13 16.04 7.26
CA SER A 152 -18.34 15.34 6.80
C SER A 152 -18.48 15.34 5.27
N LYS A 153 -17.41 15.59 4.52
CA LYS A 153 -17.39 15.60 3.06
C LYS A 153 -16.68 14.38 2.54
N SER A 154 -17.38 13.60 1.74
CA SER A 154 -16.78 12.54 0.91
C SER A 154 -15.78 13.15 -0.05
N TYR A 155 -14.52 12.73 0.03
CA TYR A 155 -13.51 13.11 -0.94
C TYR A 155 -13.36 12.00 -1.97
N PRO A 156 -13.61 12.28 -3.25
CA PRO A 156 -13.29 11.31 -4.29
C PRO A 156 -11.78 11.05 -4.31
N TYR A 157 -11.40 9.81 -4.59
CA TYR A 157 -10.00 9.39 -4.66
C TYR A 157 -9.76 8.49 -5.87
N ASN A 158 -8.50 8.45 -6.32
CA ASN A 158 -8.01 7.50 -7.30
C ASN A 158 -7.03 6.55 -6.62
N VAL A 159 -7.16 5.25 -6.92
CA VAL A 159 -6.19 4.23 -6.52
C VAL A 159 -5.37 3.85 -7.74
N THR A 160 -4.05 3.91 -7.61
CA THR A 160 -3.11 3.45 -8.62
C THR A 160 -2.27 2.33 -8.06
N GLU A 161 -2.36 1.15 -8.68
CA GLU A 161 -1.55 -0.01 -8.35
C GLU A 161 -0.50 -0.24 -9.44
N SER A 162 0.73 -0.50 -9.03
CA SER A 162 1.84 -0.65 -9.96
C SER A 162 2.78 -1.77 -9.52
N CYS A 163 3.25 -2.54 -10.51
CA CYS A 163 4.16 -3.66 -10.33
C CYS A 163 5.56 -3.33 -10.88
N PHE A 164 6.59 -3.79 -10.17
CA PHE A 164 7.99 -3.54 -10.48
C PHE A 164 8.81 -4.82 -10.29
N LEU A 165 9.90 -4.96 -11.03
CA LEU A 165 10.95 -5.91 -10.70
C LEU A 165 11.80 -5.32 -9.56
N TYR A 166 11.97 -6.06 -8.45
CA TYR A 166 12.88 -5.69 -7.37
C TYR A 166 14.20 -6.41 -7.53
N GLN A 167 15.29 -5.66 -7.56
CA GLN A 167 16.63 -6.23 -7.69
C GLN A 167 17.67 -5.29 -7.07
N ALA A 168 18.60 -5.85 -6.31
CA ALA A 168 19.73 -5.11 -5.72
C ALA A 168 19.33 -3.84 -4.95
N GLY A 169 18.21 -3.90 -4.22
CA GLY A 169 17.71 -2.76 -3.42
C GLY A 169 16.99 -1.68 -4.22
N GLY A 170 16.79 -1.88 -5.53
CA GLY A 170 16.06 -0.95 -6.38
C GLY A 170 14.85 -1.57 -7.06
N VAL A 171 13.99 -0.73 -7.63
CA VAL A 171 12.80 -1.14 -8.38
C VAL A 171 12.87 -0.68 -9.84
N THR A 172 12.41 -1.52 -10.75
CA THR A 172 12.32 -1.22 -12.17
C THR A 172 10.90 -1.49 -12.65
N PRO A 173 10.23 -0.52 -13.29
CA PRO A 173 8.88 -0.72 -13.81
C PRO A 173 8.80 -1.91 -14.76
N ILE A 174 7.72 -2.70 -14.66
CA ILE A 174 7.46 -3.81 -15.56
C ILE A 174 6.99 -3.27 -16.90
N ASN A 175 7.84 -3.44 -17.90
CA ASN A 175 7.57 -3.10 -19.28
C ASN A 175 8.33 -4.07 -20.21
N LYS A 176 8.07 -4.00 -21.51
CA LYS A 176 8.70 -4.86 -22.49
C LYS A 176 10.23 -4.85 -22.43
N ARG A 177 10.82 -3.67 -22.19
CA ARG A 177 12.27 -3.50 -22.13
C ARG A 177 12.87 -4.16 -20.88
N SER A 178 12.26 -3.94 -19.72
CA SER A 178 12.73 -4.51 -18.44
C SER A 178 12.59 -6.03 -18.42
N LEU A 179 11.48 -6.57 -18.94
CA LEU A 179 11.26 -8.02 -19.06
C LEU A 179 12.27 -8.68 -20.00
N ARG A 180 12.52 -8.10 -21.17
CA ARG A 180 13.55 -8.60 -22.10
C ARG A 180 14.96 -8.61 -21.48
N LYS A 181 15.27 -7.59 -20.69
CA LYS A 181 16.57 -7.51 -19.99
C LYS A 181 16.67 -8.57 -18.88
N ARG A 182 15.57 -8.83 -18.17
CA ARG A 182 15.54 -9.81 -17.06
C ARG A 182 15.50 -11.25 -17.57
N PHE A 183 14.82 -11.49 -18.68
CA PHE A 183 14.62 -12.82 -19.28
C PHE A 183 15.16 -12.88 -20.72
N PRO A 184 16.46 -12.75 -20.92
CA PRO A 184 17.02 -12.67 -22.29
C PRO A 184 16.80 -13.95 -23.10
N ALA A 185 16.77 -15.12 -22.46
CA ALA A 185 16.50 -16.41 -23.11
C ALA A 185 15.04 -16.56 -23.58
N ARG A 186 14.12 -15.76 -23.05
CA ARG A 186 12.67 -15.80 -23.38
C ARG A 186 12.21 -14.60 -24.20
N LYS A 187 13.16 -13.85 -24.77
CA LYS A 187 12.87 -12.61 -25.50
C LYS A 187 11.91 -12.82 -26.66
N ASP A 188 12.14 -13.85 -27.47
CA ASP A 188 11.35 -14.10 -28.68
C ASP A 188 9.93 -14.60 -28.33
N ASP A 189 9.79 -15.45 -27.29
CA ASP A 189 8.51 -15.90 -26.77
C ASP A 189 7.69 -14.72 -26.21
N LEU A 190 8.35 -13.86 -25.41
CA LEU A 190 7.74 -12.65 -24.87
C LEU A 190 7.29 -11.70 -26.00
N ASP A 191 8.09 -11.55 -27.05
CA ASP A 191 7.75 -10.71 -28.20
C ASP A 191 6.59 -11.28 -29.02
N ALA A 192 6.53 -12.60 -29.17
CA ALA A 192 5.41 -13.27 -29.82
C ALA A 192 4.13 -13.11 -29.01
N TRP A 193 4.19 -13.33 -27.71
CA TRP A 193 3.06 -13.17 -26.80
C TRP A 193 2.53 -11.72 -26.78
N LEU A 194 3.40 -10.72 -26.72
CA LEU A 194 3.03 -9.31 -26.71
C LEU A 194 2.42 -8.78 -28.01
N LYS A 195 2.40 -9.57 -29.11
CA LYS A 195 1.68 -9.18 -30.34
C LYS A 195 0.17 -9.32 -30.19
N SER A 196 -0.27 -10.25 -29.34
CA SER A 196 -1.69 -10.56 -29.09
C SER A 196 -2.18 -10.23 -27.67
N HIS A 197 -1.27 -9.95 -26.74
CA HIS A 197 -1.56 -9.67 -25.35
C HIS A 197 -0.97 -8.35 -24.88
N ALA A 198 -1.72 -7.63 -24.05
CA ALA A 198 -1.17 -6.50 -23.30
C ALA A 198 -0.43 -6.98 -22.05
N LEU A 199 0.50 -6.15 -21.55
CA LEU A 199 1.10 -6.42 -20.25
C LEU A 199 0.04 -6.41 -19.14
N PRO A 200 0.14 -7.32 -18.17
CA PRO A 200 -0.80 -7.39 -17.07
C PRO A 200 -0.77 -6.10 -16.24
N LYS A 201 -1.94 -5.75 -15.71
CA LYS A 201 -2.12 -4.57 -14.86
C LYS A 201 -2.40 -4.93 -13.41
N THR A 202 -2.80 -6.18 -13.13
CA THR A 202 -3.07 -6.66 -11.77
C THR A 202 -1.82 -7.32 -11.17
N LEU A 203 -1.78 -7.38 -9.85
CA LEU A 203 -0.71 -8.07 -9.13
C LEU A 203 -0.65 -9.56 -9.50
N ASP A 204 -1.80 -10.23 -9.48
CA ASP A 204 -1.87 -11.68 -9.70
C ASP A 204 -1.49 -12.09 -11.12
N ASP A 205 -2.00 -11.37 -12.13
CA ASP A 205 -1.62 -11.63 -13.53
C ASP A 205 -0.14 -11.36 -13.77
N THR A 206 0.41 -10.32 -13.10
CA THR A 206 1.84 -10.01 -13.20
C THR A 206 2.69 -11.10 -12.55
N ARG A 207 2.30 -11.62 -11.40
CA ARG A 207 2.96 -12.76 -10.75
C ARG A 207 2.93 -14.00 -11.65
N ALA A 208 1.77 -14.30 -12.23
CA ALA A 208 1.60 -15.44 -13.15
C ALA A 208 2.53 -15.32 -14.36
N LEU A 209 2.58 -14.15 -15.01
CA LEU A 209 3.49 -13.90 -16.13
C LEU A 209 4.97 -14.10 -15.74
N LEU A 210 5.40 -13.52 -14.62
CA LEU A 210 6.78 -13.64 -14.16
C LEU A 210 7.14 -15.08 -13.80
N SER A 211 6.21 -15.83 -13.19
CA SER A 211 6.41 -17.26 -12.89
C SER A 211 6.61 -18.08 -14.17
N ARG A 212 5.77 -17.89 -15.20
CA ARG A 212 5.91 -18.57 -16.51
C ARG A 212 7.20 -18.20 -17.22
N LEU A 213 7.58 -16.92 -17.21
CA LEU A 213 8.85 -16.48 -17.79
C LEU A 213 10.04 -17.12 -17.10
N ASN A 214 9.96 -17.35 -15.79
CA ASN A 214 11.04 -17.95 -15.01
C ASN A 214 11.08 -19.48 -15.11
N SER A 215 9.93 -20.16 -15.11
CA SER A 215 9.84 -21.62 -15.20
C SER A 215 10.13 -22.18 -16.59
N GLY A 216 10.07 -21.34 -17.62
CA GLY A 216 10.19 -21.77 -19.02
C GLY A 216 8.88 -22.32 -19.63
N GLU A 217 7.76 -22.22 -18.90
CA GLU A 217 6.44 -22.60 -19.42
C GLU A 217 6.00 -21.71 -20.59
N GLU A 218 5.04 -22.21 -21.39
CA GLU A 218 4.42 -21.43 -22.46
C GLU A 218 3.70 -20.20 -21.92
N LEU A 219 3.82 -19.07 -22.63
CA LEU A 219 3.24 -17.79 -22.21
C LEU A 219 1.77 -17.66 -22.65
#